data_f52858658477cb62964a95f86d42323a
#
_entry.id   f52858658477cb62964a95f86d42323a
#
_cell.length_a   1.000
_cell.length_b   1.000
_cell.length_c   1.000
_cell.angle_alpha   90.00
_cell.angle_beta   90.00
_cell.angle_gamma   90.00
#
_symmetry.space_group_name_H-M   'P 1'
#
loop_
_entity.id
_entity.type
_entity.pdbx_description
1 polymer ?
#
loop_
_entity_poly.entity_id
_entity_poly.type
_entity_poly.pdbx_seq_one_letter_code
_entity_poly.pdbx_strand_id
1 'polypeptide(L)'
;VTLIIFLKTRKFQKGSLVKSVTNYLTFFVVFEAVIGAVIVLFEWVGLNSSLPRIVAVPIHLVNTFGLLGCFAILNKILQDDLKEIKLIFNRNFILISSMFLLSGATGSITALADVLFPSASFIEGFLEDFDKTSEILTRLRILHPIISSALSVVLYVYSTRINKKYGVNVKLLKTFVIIAVLLGVLNVISNIVLPLSILHLAIADFLWISYIYV
;
A
#
# COMPACT_ATOMS: atom_id res chain seq x y z
N VAL A 1 9.23 -19.44 5.00
CA VAL A 1 9.00 -18.71 6.29
C VAL A 1 7.54 -18.83 6.70
N THR A 2 6.57 -18.41 5.88
CA THR A 2 5.12 -18.39 6.23
C THR A 2 4.59 -19.75 6.63
N LEU A 3 4.96 -20.83 5.92
CA LEU A 3 4.56 -22.20 6.29
C LEU A 3 5.06 -22.57 7.69
N ILE A 4 6.31 -22.20 8.04
CA ILE A 4 6.88 -22.46 9.36
C ILE A 4 6.11 -21.68 10.44
N ILE A 5 5.78 -20.42 10.19
CA ILE A 5 4.95 -19.60 11.09
C ILE A 5 3.58 -20.26 11.28
N PHE A 6 2.93 -20.64 10.19
CA PHE A 6 1.63 -21.31 10.22
C PHE A 6 1.64 -22.60 11.04
N LEU A 7 2.65 -23.47 10.84
CA LEU A 7 2.79 -24.72 11.59
C LEU A 7 3.08 -24.49 13.08
N LYS A 8 3.92 -23.51 13.41
CA LYS A 8 4.21 -23.16 14.81
C LYS A 8 2.99 -22.56 15.52
N THR A 9 2.20 -21.75 14.85
CA THR A 9 1.01 -21.11 15.44
C THR A 9 -0.16 -22.07 15.64
N ARG A 10 -0.14 -23.27 15.06
CA ARG A 10 -1.11 -24.35 15.35
C ARG A 10 -1.17 -24.76 16.82
N LYS A 11 -0.07 -24.53 17.58
CA LYS A 11 0.00 -24.82 19.03
C LYS A 11 -0.81 -23.85 19.88
N PHE A 12 -1.16 -22.67 19.35
CA PHE A 12 -1.99 -21.70 20.07
C PHE A 12 -3.46 -22.15 20.13
N GLN A 13 -4.17 -21.76 21.20
CA GLN A 13 -5.57 -22.10 21.38
C GLN A 13 -6.44 -21.61 20.20
N LYS A 14 -7.48 -22.37 19.89
CA LYS A 14 -8.49 -21.92 18.89
C LYS A 14 -9.08 -20.59 19.35
N GLY A 15 -9.16 -19.62 18.42
CA GLY A 15 -9.67 -18.27 18.71
C GLY A 15 -8.62 -17.30 19.24
N SER A 16 -7.36 -17.70 19.44
CA SER A 16 -6.30 -16.77 19.79
C SER A 16 -6.05 -15.78 18.64
N LEU A 17 -5.70 -14.54 19.00
CA LEU A 17 -5.40 -13.48 18.06
C LEU A 17 -4.26 -13.86 17.10
N VAL A 18 -3.20 -14.47 17.63
CA VAL A 18 -2.07 -14.98 16.85
C VAL A 18 -2.53 -15.93 15.75
N LYS A 19 -3.43 -16.87 16.08
CA LYS A 19 -3.92 -17.85 15.11
C LYS A 19 -4.79 -17.19 14.04
N SER A 20 -5.64 -16.25 14.42
CA SER A 20 -6.47 -15.50 13.45
C SER A 20 -5.60 -14.72 12.47
N VAL A 21 -4.63 -13.94 12.95
CA VAL A 21 -3.74 -13.15 12.09
C VAL A 21 -2.88 -14.06 11.21
N THR A 22 -2.40 -15.19 11.73
CA THR A 22 -1.63 -16.16 10.92
C THR A 22 -2.47 -16.79 9.81
N ASN A 23 -3.77 -17.05 10.05
CA ASN A 23 -4.65 -17.56 9.01
C ASN A 23 -4.83 -16.52 7.88
N TYR A 24 -5.04 -15.24 8.21
CA TYR A 24 -5.09 -14.15 7.23
C TYR A 24 -3.76 -13.99 6.49
N LEU A 25 -2.64 -14.05 7.19
CA LEU A 25 -1.32 -14.02 6.58
C LEU A 25 -1.15 -15.15 5.55
N THR A 26 -1.55 -16.38 5.91
CA THR A 26 -1.49 -17.53 5.01
C THR A 26 -2.39 -17.34 3.79
N PHE A 27 -3.60 -16.81 4.00
CA PHE A 27 -4.51 -16.47 2.90
C PHE A 27 -3.86 -15.46 1.95
N PHE A 28 -3.33 -14.35 2.46
CA PHE A 28 -2.70 -13.32 1.63
C PHE A 28 -1.49 -13.86 0.85
N VAL A 29 -0.64 -14.72 1.46
CA VAL A 29 0.51 -15.34 0.77
C VAL A 29 0.06 -16.26 -0.37
N VAL A 30 -0.95 -17.10 -0.14
CA VAL A 30 -1.47 -17.99 -1.18
C VAL A 30 -2.12 -17.16 -2.30
N PHE A 31 -2.90 -16.16 -1.94
CA PHE A 31 -3.56 -15.28 -2.90
C PHE A 31 -2.54 -14.48 -3.72
N GLU A 32 -1.45 -13.99 -3.11
CA GLU A 32 -0.32 -13.33 -3.78
C GLU A 32 0.31 -14.23 -4.84
N ALA A 33 0.57 -15.49 -4.47
CA ALA A 33 1.15 -16.46 -5.38
C ALA A 33 0.19 -16.78 -6.54
N VAL A 34 -1.11 -16.91 -6.27
CA VAL A 34 -2.12 -17.19 -7.30
C VAL A 34 -2.27 -16.01 -8.26
N ILE A 35 -2.43 -14.78 -7.74
CA ILE A 35 -2.55 -13.59 -8.61
C ILE A 35 -1.27 -13.40 -9.44
N GLY A 36 -0.09 -13.52 -8.82
CA GLY A 36 1.18 -13.40 -9.53
C GLY A 36 1.31 -14.44 -10.64
N ALA A 37 0.93 -15.70 -10.36
CA ALA A 37 0.92 -16.76 -11.39
C ALA A 37 -0.08 -16.43 -12.52
N VAL A 38 -1.29 -15.99 -12.19
CA VAL A 38 -2.31 -15.61 -13.19
C VAL A 38 -1.80 -14.48 -14.09
N ILE A 39 -1.21 -13.43 -13.51
CA ILE A 39 -0.66 -12.28 -14.27
C ILE A 39 0.39 -12.78 -15.29
N VAL A 40 1.27 -13.69 -14.89
CA VAL A 40 2.33 -14.22 -15.76
C VAL A 40 1.77 -15.19 -16.80
N LEU A 41 0.93 -16.17 -16.38
CA LEU A 41 0.40 -17.21 -17.26
C LEU A 41 -0.52 -16.67 -18.36
N PHE A 42 -1.25 -15.58 -18.08
CA PHE A 42 -2.11 -14.92 -19.07
C PHE A 42 -1.43 -13.75 -19.78
N GLU A 43 -0.11 -13.60 -19.60
CA GLU A 43 0.69 -12.55 -20.24
C GLU A 43 0.16 -11.12 -19.98
N TRP A 44 -0.39 -10.89 -18.77
CA TRP A 44 -0.84 -9.54 -18.36
C TRP A 44 0.34 -8.69 -17.88
N VAL A 45 1.40 -8.66 -18.69
CA VAL A 45 2.68 -7.99 -18.42
C VAL A 45 3.08 -7.08 -19.58
N GLY A 46 4.17 -6.33 -19.43
CA GLY A 46 4.74 -5.47 -20.47
C GLY A 46 3.76 -4.39 -20.93
N LEU A 47 3.45 -4.33 -22.22
CA LEU A 47 2.55 -3.32 -22.83
C LEU A 47 1.10 -3.82 -23.01
N ASN A 48 0.70 -4.87 -22.30
CA ASN A 48 -0.67 -5.36 -22.34
C ASN A 48 -1.62 -4.36 -21.67
N SER A 49 -2.60 -3.80 -22.41
CA SER A 49 -3.58 -2.84 -21.92
C SER A 49 -4.97 -3.45 -21.64
N SER A 50 -5.03 -4.78 -21.49
CA SER A 50 -6.30 -5.49 -21.29
C SER A 50 -6.94 -5.14 -19.94
N LEU A 51 -8.27 -5.13 -19.91
CA LEU A 51 -9.04 -4.90 -18.69
C LEU A 51 -8.67 -5.85 -17.53
N PRO A 52 -8.44 -7.17 -17.76
CA PRO A 52 -7.98 -8.05 -16.70
C PRO A 52 -6.68 -7.58 -16.03
N ARG A 53 -5.70 -7.08 -16.78
CA ARG A 53 -4.47 -6.53 -16.23
C ARG A 53 -4.74 -5.27 -15.38
N ILE A 54 -5.57 -4.36 -15.89
CA ILE A 54 -5.93 -3.11 -15.20
C ILE A 54 -6.58 -3.41 -13.83
N VAL A 55 -7.27 -4.53 -13.71
CA VAL A 55 -7.89 -4.96 -12.44
C VAL A 55 -6.92 -5.78 -11.58
N ALA A 56 -6.17 -6.70 -12.17
CA ALA A 56 -5.31 -7.63 -11.43
C ALA A 56 -4.14 -6.93 -10.75
N VAL A 57 -3.51 -5.93 -11.39
CA VAL A 57 -2.34 -5.24 -10.83
C VAL A 57 -2.68 -4.45 -9.55
N PRO A 58 -3.74 -3.64 -9.47
CA PRO A 58 -4.16 -3.02 -8.22
C PRO A 58 -4.52 -4.04 -7.12
N ILE A 59 -5.20 -5.13 -7.47
CA ILE A 59 -5.56 -6.18 -6.50
C ILE A 59 -4.29 -6.84 -5.95
N HIS A 60 -3.30 -7.12 -6.79
CA HIS A 60 -2.01 -7.67 -6.37
C HIS A 60 -1.30 -6.74 -5.37
N LEU A 61 -1.22 -5.44 -5.67
CA LEU A 61 -0.61 -4.47 -4.75
C LEU A 61 -1.38 -4.32 -3.44
N VAL A 62 -2.71 -4.25 -3.49
CA VAL A 62 -3.56 -4.20 -2.28
C VAL A 62 -3.35 -5.45 -1.42
N ASN A 63 -3.22 -6.63 -2.05
CA ASN A 63 -2.91 -7.88 -1.36
C ASN A 63 -1.52 -7.84 -0.68
N THR A 64 -0.51 -7.26 -1.35
CA THR A 64 0.82 -7.04 -0.76
C THR A 64 0.75 -6.18 0.52
N PHE A 65 -0.02 -5.08 0.52
CA PHE A 65 -0.25 -4.29 1.74
C PHE A 65 -0.96 -5.11 2.83
N GLY A 66 -1.95 -5.93 2.47
CA GLY A 66 -2.60 -6.84 3.42
C GLY A 66 -1.62 -7.83 4.05
N LEU A 67 -0.75 -8.41 3.24
CA LEU A 67 0.32 -9.33 3.65
C LEU A 67 1.32 -8.65 4.60
N LEU A 68 1.85 -7.49 4.23
CA LEU A 68 2.77 -6.70 5.07
C LEU A 68 2.09 -6.27 6.37
N GLY A 69 0.81 -5.87 6.30
CA GLY A 69 0.00 -5.53 7.46
C GLY A 69 -0.14 -6.69 8.44
N CYS A 70 -0.43 -7.89 7.93
CA CYS A 70 -0.51 -9.10 8.78
C CYS A 70 0.84 -9.42 9.44
N PHE A 71 1.96 -9.28 8.75
CA PHE A 71 3.29 -9.45 9.34
C PHE A 71 3.55 -8.44 10.45
N ALA A 72 3.27 -7.16 10.21
CA ALA A 72 3.47 -6.11 11.19
C ALA A 72 2.58 -6.29 12.43
N ILE A 73 1.29 -6.62 12.23
CA ILE A 73 0.35 -6.89 13.32
C ILE A 73 0.78 -8.13 14.11
N LEU A 74 1.17 -9.22 13.44
CA LEU A 74 1.62 -10.43 14.12
C LEU A 74 2.85 -10.15 14.99
N ASN A 75 3.81 -9.40 14.47
CA ASN A 75 5.00 -9.02 15.23
C ASN A 75 4.65 -8.14 16.44
N LYS A 76 3.76 -7.16 16.26
CA LYS A 76 3.26 -6.30 17.34
C LYS A 76 2.57 -7.13 18.46
N ILE A 77 1.70 -8.07 18.08
CA ILE A 77 1.01 -8.95 19.04
C ILE A 77 2.02 -9.76 19.85
N LEU A 78 3.05 -10.28 19.20
CA LEU A 78 4.07 -11.10 19.87
C LEU A 78 5.01 -10.28 20.76
N GLN A 79 5.27 -9.01 20.43
CA GLN A 79 6.11 -8.11 21.24
C GLN A 79 5.36 -7.52 22.43
N ASP A 80 4.11 -7.10 22.25
CA ASP A 80 3.33 -6.35 23.24
C ASP A 80 2.40 -7.25 24.07
N ASP A 81 2.42 -8.59 23.88
CA ASP A 81 1.51 -9.58 24.50
C ASP A 81 0.02 -9.17 24.38
N LEU A 82 -0.37 -8.63 23.24
CA LEU A 82 -1.73 -8.17 23.01
C LEU A 82 -2.71 -9.34 22.94
N LYS A 83 -3.78 -9.26 23.76
CA LYS A 83 -4.79 -10.33 23.89
C LYS A 83 -6.06 -10.06 23.08
N GLU A 84 -6.33 -8.81 22.72
CA GLU A 84 -7.57 -8.43 22.09
C GLU A 84 -7.36 -7.63 20.77
N ILE A 85 -8.02 -8.10 19.72
CA ILE A 85 -7.96 -7.46 18.39
C ILE A 85 -8.57 -6.04 18.38
N LYS A 86 -9.53 -5.75 19.28
CA LYS A 86 -10.18 -4.44 19.39
C LYS A 86 -9.21 -3.30 19.74
N LEU A 87 -8.08 -3.63 20.37
CA LEU A 87 -7.03 -2.65 20.70
C LEU A 87 -6.33 -2.13 19.44
N ILE A 88 -6.28 -2.94 18.38
CA ILE A 88 -5.65 -2.60 17.09
C ILE A 88 -6.71 -2.02 16.13
N PHE A 89 -7.84 -2.71 15.96
CA PHE A 89 -8.87 -2.39 14.95
C PHE A 89 -9.91 -1.39 15.48
N ASN A 90 -9.48 -0.15 15.71
CA ASN A 90 -10.40 0.95 16.00
C ASN A 90 -10.84 1.68 14.71
N ARG A 91 -11.83 2.58 14.82
CA ARG A 91 -12.37 3.33 13.67
C ARG A 91 -11.30 4.10 12.89
N ASN A 92 -10.35 4.71 13.58
CA ASN A 92 -9.27 5.47 12.93
C ASN A 92 -8.33 4.53 12.16
N PHE A 93 -8.01 3.37 12.74
CA PHE A 93 -7.21 2.36 12.07
C PHE A 93 -7.87 1.90 10.78
N ILE A 94 -9.16 1.56 10.82
CA ILE A 94 -9.89 1.12 9.63
C ILE A 94 -9.92 2.22 8.57
N LEU A 95 -10.22 3.47 8.94
CA LEU A 95 -10.28 4.59 8.01
C LEU A 95 -8.93 4.84 7.34
N ILE A 96 -7.86 4.96 8.12
CA ILE A 96 -6.52 5.25 7.59
C ILE A 96 -6.02 4.08 6.75
N SER A 97 -6.24 2.83 7.19
CA SER A 97 -5.90 1.64 6.41
C SER A 97 -6.63 1.61 5.07
N SER A 98 -7.93 1.94 5.05
CA SER A 98 -8.69 2.04 3.80
C SER A 98 -8.12 3.11 2.86
N MET A 99 -7.67 4.24 3.38
CA MET A 99 -7.01 5.27 2.58
C MET A 99 -5.66 4.79 2.04
N PHE A 100 -4.88 4.02 2.80
CA PHE A 100 -3.66 3.38 2.31
C PHE A 100 -3.93 2.44 1.14
N LEU A 101 -4.90 1.53 1.30
CA LEU A 101 -5.25 0.57 0.26
C LEU A 101 -5.74 1.28 -1.02
N LEU A 102 -6.55 2.34 -0.85
CA LEU A 102 -7.03 3.14 -1.97
C LEU A 102 -5.88 3.91 -2.65
N SER A 103 -4.95 4.48 -1.87
CA SER A 103 -3.75 5.14 -2.39
C SER A 103 -2.87 4.16 -3.16
N GLY A 104 -2.66 2.94 -2.64
CA GLY A 104 -1.93 1.89 -3.35
C GLY A 104 -2.61 1.46 -4.64
N ALA A 105 -3.92 1.22 -4.62
CA ALA A 105 -4.68 0.84 -5.80
C ALA A 105 -4.61 1.92 -6.90
N THR A 106 -4.80 3.19 -6.54
CA THR A 106 -4.70 4.31 -7.51
C THR A 106 -3.26 4.52 -7.97
N GLY A 107 -2.25 4.31 -7.10
CA GLY A 107 -0.84 4.38 -7.48
C GLY A 107 -0.43 3.32 -8.49
N SER A 108 -0.95 2.09 -8.37
CA SER A 108 -0.70 1.04 -9.35
C SER A 108 -1.39 1.32 -10.71
N ILE A 109 -2.57 1.94 -10.69
CA ILE A 109 -3.25 2.40 -11.92
C ILE A 109 -2.42 3.51 -12.59
N THR A 110 -1.92 4.48 -11.82
CA THR A 110 -1.03 5.53 -12.31
C THR A 110 0.22 4.96 -12.94
N ALA A 111 0.92 4.08 -12.25
CA ALA A 111 2.13 3.42 -12.78
C ALA A 111 1.85 2.62 -14.06
N LEU A 112 0.69 1.97 -14.14
CA LEU A 112 0.27 1.26 -15.35
C LEU A 112 -0.02 2.22 -16.51
N ALA A 113 -0.70 3.34 -16.24
CA ALA A 113 -0.97 4.37 -17.23
C ALA A 113 0.32 4.97 -17.80
N ASP A 114 1.29 5.27 -16.94
CA ASP A 114 2.58 5.83 -17.35
C ASP A 114 3.41 4.87 -18.21
N VAL A 115 3.30 3.57 -17.97
CA VAL A 115 3.96 2.55 -18.80
C VAL A 115 3.28 2.39 -20.16
N LEU A 116 1.95 2.45 -20.19
CA LEU A 116 1.17 2.21 -21.43
C LEU A 116 1.04 3.46 -22.30
N PHE A 117 0.97 4.63 -21.66
CA PHE A 117 0.71 5.93 -22.29
C PHE A 117 1.69 6.97 -21.73
N PRO A 118 3.00 6.83 -22.04
CA PRO A 118 4.01 7.75 -21.51
C PRO A 118 3.85 9.14 -22.11
N SER A 119 3.85 10.17 -21.27
CA SER A 119 3.82 11.57 -21.71
C SER A 119 5.24 12.06 -21.99
N ALA A 120 5.41 12.97 -22.95
CA ALA A 120 6.74 13.48 -23.33
C ALA A 120 7.33 14.44 -22.27
N SER A 121 6.48 15.06 -21.44
CA SER A 121 6.89 15.95 -20.36
C SER A 121 5.88 15.99 -19.22
N PHE A 122 6.30 16.49 -18.06
CA PHE A 122 5.41 16.71 -16.91
C PHE A 122 4.20 17.60 -17.27
N ILE A 123 4.43 18.69 -18.01
CA ILE A 123 3.36 19.64 -18.37
C ILE A 123 2.35 18.96 -19.30
N GLU A 124 2.83 18.21 -20.29
CA GLU A 124 1.98 17.46 -21.21
C GLU A 124 1.16 16.40 -20.47
N GLY A 125 1.80 15.60 -19.63
CA GLY A 125 1.11 14.61 -18.81
C GLY A 125 0.03 15.21 -17.90
N PHE A 126 0.30 16.36 -17.30
CA PHE A 126 -0.71 17.07 -16.51
C PHE A 126 -1.89 17.55 -17.35
N LEU A 127 -1.65 18.04 -18.57
CA LEU A 127 -2.74 18.45 -19.48
C LEU A 127 -3.56 17.26 -19.96
N GLU A 128 -2.90 16.15 -20.29
CA GLU A 128 -3.55 14.90 -20.71
C GLU A 128 -4.49 14.32 -19.64
N ASP A 129 -4.15 14.47 -18.36
CA ASP A 129 -4.98 14.00 -17.23
C ASP A 129 -6.38 14.65 -17.23
N PHE A 130 -6.50 15.87 -17.77
CA PHE A 130 -7.76 16.62 -17.85
C PHE A 130 -8.39 16.62 -19.26
N ASP A 131 -7.70 16.11 -20.26
CA ASP A 131 -8.23 16.02 -21.62
C ASP A 131 -9.25 14.86 -21.71
N LYS A 132 -10.47 15.19 -22.15
CA LYS A 132 -11.54 14.20 -22.35
C LYS A 132 -11.26 13.21 -23.47
N THR A 133 -10.34 13.55 -24.38
CA THR A 133 -9.95 12.70 -25.51
C THR A 133 -8.84 11.72 -25.14
N SER A 134 -8.14 11.94 -24.00
CA SER A 134 -7.14 11.02 -23.48
C SER A 134 -7.73 9.69 -23.02
N GLU A 135 -6.90 8.66 -23.04
CA GLU A 135 -7.25 7.34 -22.54
C GLU A 135 -7.72 7.38 -21.08
N ILE A 136 -8.68 6.53 -20.72
CA ILE A 136 -9.29 6.54 -19.39
C ILE A 136 -8.25 6.32 -18.27
N LEU A 137 -7.23 5.49 -18.51
CA LEU A 137 -6.15 5.26 -17.54
C LEU A 137 -5.32 6.52 -17.30
N THR A 138 -5.00 7.27 -18.36
CA THR A 138 -4.29 8.55 -18.28
C THR A 138 -5.08 9.53 -17.41
N ARG A 139 -6.37 9.66 -17.63
CA ARG A 139 -7.26 10.53 -16.83
C ARG A 139 -7.41 10.09 -15.37
N LEU A 140 -7.23 8.81 -15.07
CA LEU A 140 -7.27 8.29 -13.69
C LEU A 140 -5.97 8.55 -12.92
N ARG A 141 -4.86 8.93 -13.57
CA ARG A 141 -3.57 9.24 -12.92
C ARG A 141 -3.70 10.28 -11.82
N ILE A 142 -4.53 11.31 -12.03
CA ILE A 142 -4.74 12.40 -11.08
C ILE A 142 -5.30 11.94 -9.72
N LEU A 143 -5.95 10.78 -9.65
CA LEU A 143 -6.53 10.27 -8.41
C LEU A 143 -5.45 9.94 -7.38
N HIS A 144 -4.31 9.39 -7.82
CA HIS A 144 -3.25 9.00 -6.90
C HIS A 144 -2.65 10.18 -6.13
N PRO A 145 -2.17 11.26 -6.76
CA PRO A 145 -1.62 12.41 -6.02
C PRO A 145 -2.66 13.08 -5.11
N ILE A 146 -3.94 13.10 -5.47
CA ILE A 146 -5.01 13.65 -4.61
C ILE A 146 -5.18 12.79 -3.36
N ILE A 147 -5.36 11.46 -3.53
CA ILE A 147 -5.62 10.53 -2.44
C ILE A 147 -4.39 10.39 -1.54
N SER A 148 -3.18 10.28 -2.12
CA SER A 148 -1.94 10.16 -1.37
C SER A 148 -1.58 11.43 -0.58
N SER A 149 -1.87 12.62 -1.12
CA SER A 149 -1.72 13.88 -0.41
C SER A 149 -2.70 13.98 0.76
N ALA A 150 -3.97 13.62 0.56
CA ALA A 150 -4.96 13.57 1.63
C ALA A 150 -4.54 12.57 2.73
N LEU A 151 -4.09 11.37 2.36
CA LEU A 151 -3.56 10.37 3.30
C LEU A 151 -2.37 10.92 4.09
N SER A 152 -1.42 11.59 3.43
CA SER A 152 -0.23 12.17 4.07
C SER A 152 -0.61 13.21 5.12
N VAL A 153 -1.56 14.09 4.83
CA VAL A 153 -2.10 15.08 5.79
C VAL A 153 -2.76 14.36 6.97
N VAL A 154 -3.63 13.38 6.70
CA VAL A 154 -4.32 12.61 7.74
C VAL A 154 -3.32 11.90 8.65
N LEU A 155 -2.31 11.24 8.10
CA LEU A 155 -1.26 10.56 8.87
C LEU A 155 -0.44 11.53 9.73
N TYR A 156 -0.07 12.68 9.18
CA TYR A 156 0.68 13.69 9.92
C TYR A 156 -0.12 14.23 11.10
N VAL A 157 -1.39 14.58 10.88
CA VAL A 157 -2.30 15.06 11.94
C VAL A 157 -2.56 13.97 12.98
N TYR A 158 -2.83 12.73 12.53
CA TYR A 158 -3.07 11.59 13.41
C TYR A 158 -1.86 11.30 14.28
N SER A 159 -0.65 11.22 13.70
CA SER A 159 0.60 10.99 14.43
C SER A 159 0.86 12.09 15.48
N THR A 160 0.58 13.35 15.14
CA THR A 160 0.75 14.47 16.09
C THR A 160 -0.22 14.35 17.26
N ARG A 161 -1.48 13.99 17.01
CA ARG A 161 -2.51 13.79 18.05
C ARG A 161 -2.16 12.64 19.00
N ILE A 162 -1.70 11.50 18.44
CA ILE A 162 -1.30 10.34 19.25
C ILE A 162 -0.08 10.67 20.12
N ASN A 163 0.95 11.30 19.55
CA ASN A 163 2.12 11.71 20.30
C ASN A 163 1.73 12.62 21.47
N LYS A 164 0.89 13.62 21.23
CA LYS A 164 0.43 14.57 22.27
C LYS A 164 -0.41 13.89 23.35
N LYS A 165 -1.24 12.92 22.97
CA LYS A 165 -2.19 12.28 23.90
C LYS A 165 -1.58 11.14 24.70
N TYR A 166 -0.72 10.34 24.08
CA TYR A 166 -0.22 9.09 24.65
C TYR A 166 1.31 9.03 24.80
N GLY A 167 2.05 10.07 24.36
CA GLY A 167 3.51 10.09 24.40
C GLY A 167 4.20 9.12 23.45
N VAL A 168 3.48 8.55 22.48
CA VAL A 168 4.01 7.56 21.53
C VAL A 168 5.05 8.21 20.63
N ASN A 169 6.18 7.53 20.40
CA ASN A 169 7.20 8.00 19.49
C ASN A 169 6.76 7.84 18.03
N VAL A 170 6.48 8.96 17.38
CA VAL A 170 5.99 9.01 15.98
C VAL A 170 7.04 9.55 15.00
N LYS A 171 8.30 9.69 15.42
CA LYS A 171 9.35 10.27 14.56
C LYS A 171 9.48 9.50 13.25
N LEU A 172 9.56 8.18 13.32
CA LEU A 172 9.73 7.33 12.14
C LEU A 172 8.56 7.47 11.16
N LEU A 173 7.32 7.42 11.68
CA LEU A 173 6.11 7.61 10.87
C LEU A 173 6.13 8.96 10.16
N LYS A 174 6.41 10.06 10.87
CA LYS A 174 6.49 11.41 10.27
C LYS A 174 7.60 11.52 9.23
N THR A 175 8.74 10.92 9.50
CA THR A 175 9.87 10.89 8.56
C THR A 175 9.47 10.19 7.27
N PHE A 176 8.83 9.02 7.34
CA PHE A 176 8.37 8.33 6.14
C PHE A 176 7.25 9.07 5.41
N VAL A 177 6.34 9.78 6.10
CA VAL A 177 5.36 10.65 5.43
C VAL A 177 6.07 11.71 4.59
N ILE A 178 7.06 12.40 5.16
CA ILE A 178 7.79 13.46 4.46
C ILE A 178 8.55 12.88 3.26
N ILE A 179 9.28 11.78 3.46
CA ILE A 179 10.06 11.14 2.39
C ILE A 179 9.14 10.63 1.28
N ALA A 180 7.99 10.02 1.61
CA ALA A 180 7.03 9.55 0.61
C ALA A 180 6.49 10.69 -0.25
N VAL A 181 6.15 11.84 0.36
CA VAL A 181 5.70 13.02 -0.38
C VAL A 181 6.80 13.57 -1.28
N LEU A 182 8.02 13.72 -0.76
CA LEU A 182 9.16 14.22 -1.54
C LEU A 182 9.48 13.32 -2.72
N LEU A 183 9.52 11.99 -2.52
CA LEU A 183 9.77 11.03 -3.59
C LEU A 183 8.63 11.02 -4.62
N GLY A 184 7.37 11.16 -4.18
CA GLY A 184 6.23 11.27 -5.08
C GLY A 184 6.35 12.50 -5.99
N VAL A 185 6.67 13.67 -5.43
CA VAL A 185 6.91 14.91 -6.19
C VAL A 185 8.09 14.76 -7.14
N LEU A 186 9.22 14.24 -6.65
CA LEU A 186 10.40 14.01 -7.48
C LEU A 186 10.12 13.04 -8.62
N ASN A 187 9.35 11.98 -8.39
CA ASN A 187 8.99 11.00 -9.41
C ASN A 187 8.19 11.65 -10.54
N VAL A 188 7.22 12.50 -10.20
CA VAL A 188 6.42 13.24 -11.19
C VAL A 188 7.27 14.24 -11.97
N ILE A 189 8.10 15.07 -11.29
CA ILE A 189 8.95 16.08 -11.94
C ILE A 189 10.00 15.44 -12.85
N SER A 190 10.54 14.28 -12.47
CA SER A 190 11.53 13.54 -13.28
C SER A 190 10.94 12.76 -14.45
N ASN A 191 9.66 12.93 -14.73
CA ASN A 191 8.91 12.19 -15.75
C ASN A 191 8.97 10.67 -15.51
N ILE A 192 8.80 10.27 -14.26
CA ILE A 192 8.60 8.88 -13.80
C ILE A 192 9.77 7.96 -14.14
N VAL A 193 10.89 8.21 -13.47
CA VAL A 193 12.10 7.39 -13.60
C VAL A 193 11.96 6.13 -12.75
N LEU A 194 12.13 4.94 -13.36
CA LEU A 194 11.93 3.64 -12.72
C LEU A 194 12.60 3.49 -11.34
N PRO A 195 13.87 3.87 -11.11
CA PRO A 195 14.49 3.78 -9.77
C PRO A 195 13.78 4.60 -8.71
N LEU A 196 13.27 5.80 -9.05
CA LEU A 196 12.51 6.64 -8.12
C LEU A 196 11.14 6.02 -7.81
N SER A 197 10.48 5.42 -8.79
CA SER A 197 9.20 4.74 -8.61
C SER A 197 9.34 3.54 -7.66
N ILE A 198 10.41 2.74 -7.82
CA ILE A 198 10.72 1.61 -6.93
C ILE A 198 11.00 2.10 -5.50
N LEU A 199 11.81 3.16 -5.37
CA LEU A 199 12.12 3.73 -4.05
C LEU A 199 10.87 4.32 -3.38
N HIS A 200 10.02 5.01 -4.14
CA HIS A 200 8.74 5.55 -3.65
C HIS A 200 7.83 4.44 -3.13
N LEU A 201 7.70 3.34 -3.86
CA LEU A 201 6.94 2.16 -3.43
C LEU A 201 7.50 1.55 -2.15
N ALA A 202 8.83 1.36 -2.08
CA ALA A 202 9.48 0.83 -0.88
C ALA A 202 9.24 1.72 0.35
N ILE A 203 9.29 3.04 0.19
CA ILE A 203 8.98 3.99 1.27
C ILE A 203 7.50 3.93 1.66
N ALA A 204 6.59 3.70 0.72
CA ALA A 204 5.17 3.50 1.03
C ALA A 204 4.96 2.21 1.88
N ASP A 205 5.69 1.12 1.60
CA ASP A 205 5.67 -0.09 2.41
C ASP A 205 6.18 0.17 3.84
N PHE A 206 7.30 0.86 3.99
CA PHE A 206 7.82 1.25 5.31
C PHE A 206 6.89 2.21 6.05
N LEU A 207 6.25 3.13 5.34
CA LEU A 207 5.24 4.03 5.90
C LEU A 207 4.05 3.24 6.43
N TRP A 208 3.55 2.26 5.67
CA TRP A 208 2.47 1.37 6.08
C TRP A 208 2.82 0.58 7.35
N ILE A 209 4.00 -0.06 7.36
CA ILE A 209 4.49 -0.80 8.51
C ILE A 209 4.62 0.12 9.73
N SER A 210 5.25 1.30 9.58
CA SER A 210 5.45 2.23 10.69
C SER A 210 4.13 2.78 11.25
N TYR A 211 3.10 2.92 10.41
CA TYR A 211 1.76 3.29 10.85
C TYR A 211 1.13 2.21 11.74
N ILE A 212 1.29 0.94 11.42
CA ILE A 212 0.77 -0.18 12.22
C ILE A 212 1.44 -0.24 13.60
N TYR A 213 2.72 0.14 13.70
CA TYR A 213 3.46 0.13 14.96
C TYR A 213 3.11 1.28 15.90
N VAL A 214 2.49 2.33 15.42
CA VAL A 214 2.05 3.49 16.20
C VAL A 214 0.61 3.32 16.68
#